data_4d89d4d737d5442e8e8c142787bc58bf
#
_entry.id   4d89d4d737d5442e8e8c142787bc58bf
#
_cell.length_a   1.000
_cell.length_b   1.000
_cell.length_c   1.000
_cell.angle_alpha   90.00
_cell.angle_beta   90.00
_cell.angle_gamma   90.00
#
_symmetry.space_group_name_H-M   'P 1'
#
loop_
_entity.id
_entity.type
_entity.pdbx_description
1 polymer ?
#
loop_
_entity_poly.entity_id
_entity_poly.type
_entity_poly.pdbx_seq_one_letter_code
_entity_poly.pdbx_strand_id
1 'polypeptide(L)'
;MDFVIYSPSPVSAIVSIPLLIVKSPMHLVVDLVLVGSFLLFMTAFAGVGLASMLVKEDTTDDYLVAGRGMHPALAALSAVSTWNSGYMFIGFIGFTFTMGYSIVWIAIGSMIGQILAWLWLYKFIQQSANDRGLRSLSSLVSDATGSPEAKLAAMLSILFLSVYAAAQLTSGGKALYVMLGWSEVVGILIGFVLVVAYCYAGGIRASIWTDAAQSSVMIVGSSLLCWVAMGEVGGFGGLHSGLEEQNANLTSIVPADLGFGLTLWAFAFFLGGLSVAGQPQVVSRVMTLGTDKDRKSAMLWFFAWQTPFLLIMVIIGLASRVVFSGADFDPELGLPMLAMETLGPFWVGLILASIFAA
;
A
#
# COMPACT_ATOMS: atom_id res chain seq x y z
N MET A 1 -23.92 24.93 17.98
CA MET A 1 -23.27 24.86 16.64
C MET A 1 -22.28 26.02 16.60
N ASP A 2 -21.17 25.89 17.28
CA ASP A 2 -20.17 26.96 17.38
C ASP A 2 -18.89 26.45 16.72
N PHE A 3 -18.63 27.04 15.56
CA PHE A 3 -17.37 26.85 14.85
C PHE A 3 -16.28 27.63 15.56
N VAL A 4 -15.38 26.92 16.26
CA VAL A 4 -14.15 27.54 16.79
C VAL A 4 -13.17 27.67 15.63
N ILE A 5 -13.04 28.88 15.10
CA ILE A 5 -11.99 29.26 14.16
C ILE A 5 -10.70 29.41 14.95
N TYR A 6 -9.77 28.47 14.77
CA TYR A 6 -8.42 28.59 15.33
C TYR A 6 -7.63 29.58 14.48
N SER A 7 -7.38 30.77 15.01
CA SER A 7 -6.49 31.78 14.45
C SER A 7 -5.06 31.46 14.92
N PRO A 8 -4.08 31.26 14.03
CA PRO A 8 -2.68 31.14 14.44
C PRO A 8 -2.14 32.52 14.81
N SER A 9 -1.69 32.69 16.06
CA SER A 9 -0.94 33.84 16.52
C SER A 9 0.43 33.93 15.83
N PRO A 10 0.90 35.13 15.45
CA PRO A 10 2.23 35.28 14.87
C PRO A 10 3.27 35.30 16.01
N VAL A 11 3.94 34.16 16.23
CA VAL A 11 5.11 34.11 17.09
C VAL A 11 6.36 33.95 16.23
N SER A 12 7.09 35.05 16.14
CA SER A 12 8.55 35.20 15.93
C SER A 12 9.27 34.02 15.24
N ALA A 13 9.56 34.20 13.96
CA ALA A 13 10.61 33.47 13.26
C ALA A 13 11.99 33.78 13.91
N ILE A 14 12.34 33.03 14.94
CA ILE A 14 13.74 32.84 15.32
C ILE A 14 14.27 31.80 14.34
N VAL A 15 15.10 32.26 13.43
CA VAL A 15 15.95 31.40 12.59
C VAL A 15 16.89 30.68 13.53
N SER A 16 16.46 29.51 13.99
CA SER A 16 17.34 28.55 14.66
C SER A 16 18.22 27.94 13.58
N ILE A 17 19.44 28.44 13.43
CA ILE A 17 20.51 27.72 12.75
C ILE A 17 20.59 26.36 13.45
N PRO A 18 20.39 25.22 12.75
CA PRO A 18 20.56 23.93 13.42
C PRO A 18 22.02 23.87 13.85
N LEU A 19 22.24 23.90 15.18
CA LEU A 19 23.51 23.49 15.74
C LEU A 19 23.82 22.12 15.08
N LEU A 20 24.93 22.03 14.40
CA LEU A 20 25.53 20.75 13.99
C LEU A 20 25.80 19.97 15.27
N ILE A 21 24.81 19.22 15.74
CA ILE A 21 24.99 18.22 16.78
C ILE A 21 25.91 17.19 16.13
N VAL A 22 27.17 17.20 16.54
CA VAL A 22 28.13 16.16 16.18
C VAL A 22 27.56 14.86 16.73
N LYS A 23 26.80 14.15 15.88
CA LYS A 23 26.28 12.82 16.23
C LYS A 23 27.45 11.94 16.65
N SER A 24 27.30 11.17 17.72
CA SER A 24 28.35 10.24 18.11
C SER A 24 28.67 9.29 16.94
N PRO A 25 29.91 8.77 16.83
CA PRO A 25 30.27 7.84 15.74
C PRO A 25 29.32 6.64 15.62
N MET A 26 28.72 6.22 16.71
CA MET A 26 27.76 5.11 16.75
C MET A 26 26.43 5.48 16.07
N HIS A 27 25.90 6.69 16.26
CA HIS A 27 24.71 7.16 15.57
C HIS A 27 24.94 7.29 14.06
N LEU A 28 26.12 7.75 13.65
CA LEU A 28 26.47 7.84 12.25
C LEU A 28 26.50 6.46 11.56
N VAL A 29 27.03 5.43 12.24
CA VAL A 29 27.05 4.06 11.71
C VAL A 29 25.63 3.49 11.59
N VAL A 30 24.77 3.73 12.57
CA VAL A 30 23.36 3.33 12.55
C VAL A 30 22.63 3.96 11.37
N ASP A 31 22.78 5.27 11.17
CA ASP A 31 22.19 6.00 10.06
C ASP A 31 22.71 5.47 8.71
N LEU A 32 23.99 5.19 8.58
CA LEU A 32 24.60 4.66 7.36
C LEU A 32 24.10 3.25 7.00
N VAL A 33 23.92 2.36 7.98
CA VAL A 33 23.40 1.01 7.75
C VAL A 33 21.94 1.09 7.30
N LEU A 34 21.12 1.94 7.94
CA LEU A 34 19.71 2.13 7.58
C LEU A 34 19.58 2.68 6.17
N VAL A 35 20.26 3.77 5.86
CA VAL A 35 20.24 4.38 4.50
C VAL A 35 20.80 3.40 3.47
N GLY A 36 21.90 2.71 3.79
CA GLY A 36 22.52 1.74 2.90
C GLY A 36 21.60 0.58 2.55
N SER A 37 20.89 0.01 3.54
CA SER A 37 19.91 -1.06 3.31
C SER A 37 18.71 -0.56 2.50
N PHE A 38 18.16 0.60 2.81
CA PHE A 38 17.09 1.21 2.02
C PHE A 38 17.50 1.38 0.54
N LEU A 39 18.67 1.99 0.29
CA LEU A 39 19.17 2.19 -1.07
C LEU A 39 19.48 0.88 -1.80
N LEU A 40 19.94 -0.15 -1.09
CA LEU A 40 20.14 -1.49 -1.64
C LEU A 40 18.85 -2.06 -2.21
N PHE A 41 17.77 -2.03 -1.42
CA PHE A 41 16.46 -2.53 -1.87
C PHE A 41 15.89 -1.69 -3.02
N MET A 42 15.97 -0.36 -2.92
CA MET A 42 15.50 0.55 -3.99
C MET A 42 16.26 0.32 -5.30
N THR A 43 17.58 0.10 -5.23
CA THR A 43 18.40 -0.22 -6.40
C THR A 43 18.06 -1.60 -6.97
N ALA A 44 17.80 -2.59 -6.12
CA ALA A 44 17.36 -3.91 -6.56
C ALA A 44 16.00 -3.83 -7.28
N PHE A 45 15.04 -3.08 -6.77
CA PHE A 45 13.75 -2.88 -7.43
C PHE A 45 13.90 -2.19 -8.79
N ALA A 46 14.69 -1.11 -8.86
CA ALA A 46 14.98 -0.45 -10.12
C ALA A 46 15.67 -1.41 -11.11
N GLY A 47 16.60 -2.24 -10.63
CA GLY A 47 17.29 -3.25 -11.42
C GLY A 47 16.33 -4.29 -12.01
N VAL A 48 15.36 -4.79 -11.23
CA VAL A 48 14.32 -5.71 -11.70
C VAL A 48 13.44 -5.05 -12.78
N GLY A 49 13.03 -3.79 -12.55
CA GLY A 49 12.25 -3.03 -13.53
C GLY A 49 13.01 -2.84 -14.84
N LEU A 50 14.28 -2.48 -14.78
CA LEU A 50 15.13 -2.33 -15.97
C LEU A 50 15.41 -3.68 -16.66
N ALA A 51 15.58 -4.77 -15.90
CA ALA A 51 15.78 -6.10 -16.47
C ALA A 51 14.58 -6.56 -17.33
N SER A 52 13.36 -6.09 -17.03
CA SER A 52 12.18 -6.39 -17.85
C SER A 52 12.29 -5.87 -19.30
N MET A 53 13.13 -4.86 -19.53
CA MET A 53 13.40 -4.33 -20.88
C MET A 53 14.09 -5.35 -21.79
N LEU A 54 14.81 -6.31 -21.21
CA LEU A 54 15.53 -7.35 -21.99
C LEU A 54 14.57 -8.34 -22.66
N VAL A 55 13.33 -8.42 -22.19
CA VAL A 55 12.31 -9.35 -22.68
C VAL A 55 11.08 -8.64 -23.27
N LYS A 56 11.10 -7.31 -23.36
CA LYS A 56 10.00 -6.55 -23.96
C LYS A 56 10.02 -6.70 -25.48
N GLU A 57 8.83 -6.68 -26.07
CA GLU A 57 8.65 -6.50 -27.51
C GLU A 57 8.33 -5.03 -27.82
N ASP A 58 8.83 -4.52 -28.95
CA ASP A 58 8.58 -3.11 -29.34
C ASP A 58 7.20 -2.96 -29.99
N THR A 59 6.16 -3.40 -29.27
CA THR A 59 4.76 -3.29 -29.69
C THR A 59 3.95 -2.52 -28.63
N THR A 60 2.89 -1.85 -29.09
CA THR A 60 1.96 -1.16 -28.19
C THR A 60 1.25 -2.15 -27.26
N ASP A 61 0.97 -3.37 -27.73
CA ASP A 61 0.35 -4.41 -26.92
C ASP A 61 1.28 -4.90 -25.82
N ASP A 62 2.56 -5.07 -26.08
CA ASP A 62 3.51 -5.44 -25.05
C ASP A 62 3.66 -4.32 -24.01
N TYR A 63 3.77 -3.08 -24.47
CA TYR A 63 3.94 -1.93 -23.57
C TYR A 63 2.74 -1.70 -22.64
N LEU A 64 1.49 -1.87 -23.13
CA LEU A 64 0.28 -1.56 -22.37
C LEU A 64 -0.35 -2.76 -21.66
N VAL A 65 -0.23 -3.96 -22.21
CA VAL A 65 -0.86 -5.19 -21.67
C VAL A 65 0.08 -6.40 -21.65
N ALA A 66 1.39 -6.20 -21.79
CA ALA A 66 2.43 -7.24 -21.79
C ALA A 66 2.14 -8.39 -22.78
N GLY A 67 1.56 -8.08 -23.95
CA GLY A 67 1.16 -9.07 -24.95
C GLY A 67 0.12 -10.09 -24.45
N ARG A 68 -0.53 -9.85 -23.31
CA ARG A 68 -1.46 -10.78 -22.60
C ARG A 68 -0.84 -12.14 -22.24
N GLY A 69 0.49 -12.17 -22.13
CA GLY A 69 1.27 -13.37 -21.81
C GLY A 69 1.90 -13.34 -20.41
N MET A 70 1.40 -12.50 -19.51
CA MET A 70 1.97 -12.40 -18.15
C MET A 70 1.68 -13.65 -17.33
N HIS A 71 2.70 -14.13 -16.62
CA HIS A 71 2.53 -15.25 -15.72
C HIS A 71 1.54 -14.90 -14.59
N PRO A 72 0.54 -15.77 -14.30
CA PRO A 72 -0.54 -15.46 -13.34
C PRO A 72 -0.05 -15.03 -11.96
N ALA A 73 1.02 -15.66 -11.43
CA ALA A 73 1.57 -15.28 -10.13
C ALA A 73 2.15 -13.86 -10.14
N LEU A 74 2.86 -13.45 -11.19
CA LEU A 74 3.41 -12.09 -11.29
C LEU A 74 2.31 -11.05 -11.42
N ALA A 75 1.31 -11.28 -12.25
CA ALA A 75 0.15 -10.40 -12.38
C ALA A 75 -0.62 -10.29 -11.06
N ALA A 76 -0.76 -11.38 -10.32
CA ALA A 76 -1.42 -11.40 -9.02
C ALA A 76 -0.62 -10.64 -7.95
N LEU A 77 0.69 -10.89 -7.85
CA LEU A 77 1.57 -10.19 -6.90
C LEU A 77 1.60 -8.69 -7.18
N SER A 78 1.63 -8.29 -8.45
CA SER A 78 1.51 -6.89 -8.83
C SER A 78 0.13 -6.32 -8.48
N ALA A 79 -0.96 -7.03 -8.79
CA ALA A 79 -2.31 -6.58 -8.47
C ALA A 79 -2.53 -6.41 -6.96
N VAL A 80 -2.03 -7.33 -6.14
CA VAL A 80 -2.17 -7.27 -4.68
C VAL A 80 -1.30 -6.19 -4.06
N SER A 81 -0.08 -5.97 -4.54
CA SER A 81 0.78 -4.86 -4.12
C SER A 81 0.12 -3.52 -4.43
N THR A 82 -0.34 -3.34 -5.67
CA THR A 82 -1.05 -2.14 -6.11
C THR A 82 -2.33 -1.88 -5.30
N TRP A 83 -3.08 -2.93 -4.95
CA TRP A 83 -4.28 -2.80 -4.12
C TRP A 83 -3.96 -2.37 -2.68
N ASN A 84 -2.97 -3.01 -2.07
CA ASN A 84 -2.62 -2.73 -0.69
C ASN A 84 -1.98 -1.34 -0.52
N SER A 85 -1.11 -0.96 -1.44
CA SER A 85 -0.51 0.37 -1.50
C SER A 85 0.11 0.88 -0.18
N GLY A 86 0.63 2.08 -0.14
CA GLY A 86 1.07 2.77 1.08
C GLY A 86 -0.04 2.91 2.14
N TYR A 87 -1.33 2.81 1.71
CA TYR A 87 -2.46 2.80 2.64
C TYR A 87 -2.33 1.72 3.71
N MET A 88 -1.91 0.50 3.35
CA MET A 88 -1.81 -0.60 4.32
C MET A 88 -0.74 -0.35 5.39
N PHE A 89 0.35 0.33 5.04
CA PHE A 89 1.44 0.62 5.97
C PHE A 89 1.20 1.85 6.84
N ILE A 90 0.36 2.76 6.40
CA ILE A 90 0.10 4.06 7.03
C ILE A 90 -1.37 4.13 7.47
N GLY A 91 -2.31 4.33 6.55
CA GLY A 91 -3.72 4.56 6.88
C GLY A 91 -4.40 3.38 7.58
N PHE A 92 -4.19 2.14 7.12
CA PHE A 92 -4.79 0.95 7.73
C PHE A 92 -4.23 0.68 9.14
N ILE A 93 -2.93 0.96 9.35
CA ILE A 93 -2.32 0.90 10.68
C ILE A 93 -2.98 1.92 11.61
N GLY A 94 -3.16 3.17 11.16
CA GLY A 94 -3.86 4.20 11.94
C GLY A 94 -5.30 3.81 12.28
N PHE A 95 -6.05 3.24 11.33
CA PHE A 95 -7.38 2.70 11.59
C PHE A 95 -7.35 1.58 12.63
N THR A 96 -6.42 0.63 12.49
CA THR A 96 -6.30 -0.50 13.42
C THR A 96 -5.91 -0.03 14.82
N PHE A 97 -4.99 0.92 14.92
CA PHE A 97 -4.57 1.54 16.16
C PHE A 97 -5.75 2.19 16.92
N THR A 98 -6.65 2.88 16.19
CA THR A 98 -7.77 3.61 16.78
C THR A 98 -8.99 2.74 17.06
N MET A 99 -9.27 1.75 16.18
CA MET A 99 -10.48 0.96 16.21
C MET A 99 -10.36 -0.37 16.98
N GLY A 100 -9.15 -0.82 17.26
CA GLY A 100 -8.95 -2.10 17.94
C GLY A 100 -9.51 -3.29 17.12
N TYR A 101 -10.13 -4.24 17.79
CA TYR A 101 -10.67 -5.48 17.15
C TYR A 101 -11.79 -5.23 16.15
N SER A 102 -12.48 -4.10 16.24
CA SER A 102 -13.55 -3.79 15.29
C SER A 102 -13.07 -3.60 13.84
N ILE A 103 -11.74 -3.45 13.63
CA ILE A 103 -11.12 -3.43 12.30
C ILE A 103 -11.44 -4.69 11.47
N VAL A 104 -11.81 -5.80 12.13
CA VAL A 104 -12.16 -7.07 11.46
C VAL A 104 -13.27 -6.90 10.42
N TRP A 105 -14.20 -5.98 10.63
CA TRP A 105 -15.29 -5.74 9.68
C TRP A 105 -14.81 -5.07 8.39
N ILE A 106 -13.79 -4.19 8.48
CA ILE A 106 -13.12 -3.64 7.30
C ILE A 106 -12.44 -4.76 6.52
N ALA A 107 -11.71 -5.62 7.23
CA ALA A 107 -11.01 -6.75 6.63
C ALA A 107 -11.98 -7.73 5.95
N ILE A 108 -13.03 -8.19 6.65
CA ILE A 108 -14.02 -9.13 6.12
C ILE A 108 -14.81 -8.50 4.97
N GLY A 109 -15.33 -7.29 5.15
CA GLY A 109 -16.13 -6.61 4.12
C GLY A 109 -15.35 -6.43 2.84
N SER A 110 -14.15 -5.85 2.91
CA SER A 110 -13.31 -5.64 1.73
C SER A 110 -12.89 -6.94 1.05
N MET A 111 -12.57 -8.00 1.82
CA MET A 111 -12.19 -9.30 1.28
C MET A 111 -13.35 -9.94 0.49
N ILE A 112 -14.58 -9.91 1.02
CA ILE A 112 -15.76 -10.44 0.32
C ILE A 112 -15.98 -9.66 -0.99
N GLY A 113 -15.89 -8.32 -0.95
CA GLY A 113 -16.02 -7.49 -2.14
C GLY A 113 -14.99 -7.83 -3.22
N GLN A 114 -13.73 -8.02 -2.83
CA GLN A 114 -12.64 -8.43 -3.73
C GLN A 114 -12.88 -9.83 -4.32
N ILE A 115 -13.33 -10.80 -3.52
CA ILE A 115 -13.65 -12.15 -4.02
C ILE A 115 -14.70 -12.07 -5.12
N LEU A 116 -15.77 -11.30 -4.93
CA LEU A 116 -16.82 -11.12 -5.94
C LEU A 116 -16.28 -10.40 -7.18
N ALA A 117 -15.42 -9.39 -7.02
CA ALA A 117 -14.77 -8.73 -8.13
C ALA A 117 -13.94 -9.72 -8.98
N TRP A 118 -13.14 -10.59 -8.35
CA TRP A 118 -12.34 -11.61 -9.04
C TRP A 118 -13.17 -12.69 -9.73
N LEU A 119 -14.26 -13.12 -9.11
CA LEU A 119 -15.12 -14.19 -9.66
C LEU A 119 -15.94 -13.73 -10.86
N TRP A 120 -16.49 -12.50 -10.82
CA TRP A 120 -17.46 -12.03 -11.82
C TRP A 120 -16.95 -10.84 -12.63
N LEU A 121 -16.56 -9.74 -11.98
CA LEU A 121 -16.22 -8.50 -12.68
C LEU A 121 -14.94 -8.66 -13.48
N TYR A 122 -13.89 -9.22 -12.91
CA TYR A 122 -12.63 -9.44 -13.62
C TYR A 122 -12.73 -10.52 -14.71
N LYS A 123 -13.64 -11.49 -14.55
CA LYS A 123 -13.97 -12.42 -15.63
C LYS A 123 -14.53 -11.66 -16.84
N PHE A 124 -15.53 -10.82 -16.61
CA PHE A 124 -16.12 -9.99 -17.67
C PHE A 124 -15.10 -9.05 -18.30
N ILE A 125 -14.31 -8.34 -17.49
CA ILE A 125 -13.28 -7.41 -17.95
C ILE A 125 -12.24 -8.12 -18.82
N GLN A 126 -11.69 -9.23 -18.35
CA GLN A 126 -10.68 -10.00 -19.06
C GLN A 126 -11.20 -10.52 -20.39
N GLN A 127 -12.38 -11.15 -20.41
CA GLN A 127 -13.00 -11.67 -21.62
C GLN A 127 -13.27 -10.55 -22.64
N SER A 128 -13.96 -9.48 -22.20
CA SER A 128 -14.25 -8.35 -23.08
C SER A 128 -12.99 -7.66 -23.61
N ALA A 129 -11.94 -7.53 -22.78
CA ALA A 129 -10.68 -6.95 -23.20
C ALA A 129 -9.96 -7.81 -24.26
N ASN A 130 -9.98 -9.13 -24.10
CA ASN A 130 -9.35 -10.05 -25.05
C ASN A 130 -10.14 -10.09 -26.37
N ASP A 131 -11.46 -10.25 -26.29
CA ASP A 131 -12.34 -10.37 -27.50
C ASP A 131 -12.33 -9.10 -28.34
N ARG A 132 -12.26 -7.92 -27.71
CA ARG A 132 -12.28 -6.61 -28.36
C ARG A 132 -10.90 -6.00 -28.58
N GLY A 133 -9.81 -6.65 -28.14
CA GLY A 133 -8.45 -6.11 -28.23
C GLY A 133 -8.21 -4.85 -27.43
N LEU A 134 -8.92 -4.65 -26.31
CA LEU A 134 -8.85 -3.43 -25.50
C LEU A 134 -7.62 -3.40 -24.60
N ARG A 135 -7.06 -2.21 -24.38
CA ARG A 135 -5.81 -1.99 -23.63
C ARG A 135 -5.97 -1.13 -22.38
N SER A 136 -7.19 -0.65 -22.09
CA SER A 136 -7.46 0.17 -20.91
C SER A 136 -8.89 -0.02 -20.41
N LEU A 137 -9.12 0.26 -19.11
CA LEU A 137 -10.44 0.21 -18.50
C LEU A 137 -11.41 1.21 -19.18
N SER A 138 -10.93 2.40 -19.51
CA SER A 138 -11.74 3.43 -20.16
C SER A 138 -12.26 3.02 -21.54
N SER A 139 -11.49 2.21 -22.29
CA SER A 139 -11.93 1.69 -23.57
C SER A 139 -12.98 0.58 -23.45
N LEU A 140 -13.18 0.02 -22.26
CA LEU A 140 -14.19 -1.02 -22.02
C LEU A 140 -15.61 -0.43 -21.91
N VAL A 141 -15.73 0.84 -21.56
CA VAL A 141 -17.01 1.52 -21.26
C VAL A 141 -17.85 1.76 -22.53
N SER A 142 -17.22 1.75 -23.71
CA SER A 142 -17.93 2.00 -24.98
C SER A 142 -17.40 1.12 -26.10
N ASP A 143 -18.28 0.76 -27.04
CA ASP A 143 -17.91 0.03 -28.26
C ASP A 143 -17.28 0.92 -29.33
N ALA A 144 -17.50 2.24 -29.25
CA ALA A 144 -16.96 3.21 -30.19
C ALA A 144 -15.67 3.85 -29.65
N THR A 145 -14.57 3.67 -30.37
CA THR A 145 -13.31 4.35 -30.03
C THR A 145 -13.48 5.87 -30.05
N GLY A 146 -13.09 6.52 -28.93
CA GLY A 146 -13.16 7.98 -28.82
C GLY A 146 -14.56 8.53 -28.54
N SER A 147 -15.50 7.69 -28.15
CA SER A 147 -16.85 8.13 -27.71
C SER A 147 -16.77 9.08 -26.50
N PRO A 148 -17.80 9.91 -26.26
CA PRO A 148 -17.87 10.79 -25.09
C PRO A 148 -17.73 10.04 -23.77
N GLU A 149 -18.32 8.85 -23.65
CA GLU A 149 -18.29 8.00 -22.46
C GLU A 149 -16.86 7.50 -22.19
N ALA A 150 -16.17 7.02 -23.22
CA ALA A 150 -14.77 6.57 -23.09
C ALA A 150 -13.83 7.73 -22.72
N LYS A 151 -14.07 8.93 -23.29
CA LYS A 151 -13.29 10.14 -22.94
C LYS A 151 -13.54 10.56 -21.50
N LEU A 152 -14.79 10.55 -21.04
CA LEU A 152 -15.14 10.86 -19.66
C LEU A 152 -14.50 9.86 -18.69
N ALA A 153 -14.60 8.56 -18.99
CA ALA A 153 -13.97 7.51 -18.19
C ALA A 153 -12.45 7.66 -18.13
N ALA A 154 -11.79 8.03 -19.25
CA ALA A 154 -10.37 8.30 -19.28
C ALA A 154 -9.99 9.52 -18.44
N MET A 155 -10.73 10.62 -18.55
CA MET A 155 -10.52 11.84 -17.78
C MET A 155 -10.68 11.58 -16.26
N LEU A 156 -11.72 10.87 -15.85
CA LEU A 156 -11.92 10.48 -14.46
C LEU A 156 -10.78 9.56 -13.97
N SER A 157 -10.37 8.60 -14.80
CA SER A 157 -9.24 7.72 -14.47
C SER A 157 -7.95 8.52 -14.24
N ILE A 158 -7.61 9.46 -15.10
CA ILE A 158 -6.43 10.32 -14.94
C ILE A 158 -6.52 11.13 -13.65
N LEU A 159 -7.67 11.77 -13.40
CA LEU A 159 -7.89 12.58 -12.20
C LEU A 159 -7.69 11.75 -10.92
N PHE A 160 -8.41 10.63 -10.79
CA PHE A 160 -8.35 9.81 -9.58
C PHE A 160 -7.00 9.09 -9.42
N LEU A 161 -6.38 8.64 -10.51
CA LEU A 161 -5.05 8.06 -10.45
C LEU A 161 -3.97 9.08 -10.06
N SER A 162 -4.12 10.35 -10.46
CA SER A 162 -3.20 11.41 -10.02
C SER A 162 -3.31 11.65 -8.51
N VAL A 163 -4.52 11.68 -7.96
CA VAL A 163 -4.75 11.78 -6.51
C VAL A 163 -4.19 10.54 -5.79
N TYR A 164 -4.45 9.36 -6.33
CA TYR A 164 -3.91 8.10 -5.79
C TYR A 164 -2.38 8.11 -5.76
N ALA A 165 -1.73 8.49 -6.87
CA ALA A 165 -0.27 8.57 -6.95
C ALA A 165 0.30 9.59 -5.95
N ALA A 166 -0.35 10.74 -5.77
CA ALA A 166 0.05 11.74 -4.78
C ALA A 166 0.00 11.17 -3.35
N ALA A 167 -1.07 10.42 -3.02
CA ALA A 167 -1.19 9.77 -1.72
C ALA A 167 -0.08 8.73 -1.46
N GLN A 168 0.29 7.93 -2.48
CA GLN A 168 1.39 6.96 -2.35
C GLN A 168 2.73 7.66 -2.10
N LEU A 169 3.05 8.69 -2.88
CA LEU A 169 4.28 9.47 -2.70
C LEU A 169 4.32 10.14 -1.31
N THR A 170 3.19 10.64 -0.82
CA THR A 170 3.08 11.22 0.53
C THR A 170 3.33 10.17 1.62
N SER A 171 2.81 8.95 1.47
CA SER A 171 3.06 7.85 2.42
C SER A 171 4.55 7.53 2.52
N GLY A 172 5.24 7.41 1.38
CA GLY A 172 6.70 7.26 1.35
C GLY A 172 7.44 8.44 1.98
N GLY A 173 7.01 9.67 1.70
CA GLY A 173 7.57 10.90 2.29
C GLY A 173 7.44 10.91 3.82
N LYS A 174 6.26 10.60 4.37
CA LYS A 174 6.04 10.49 5.82
C LYS A 174 6.96 9.44 6.47
N ALA A 175 7.06 8.25 5.86
CA ALA A 175 7.92 7.20 6.37
C ALA A 175 9.39 7.62 6.40
N LEU A 176 9.87 8.26 5.35
CA LEU A 176 11.25 8.75 5.26
C LEU A 176 11.54 9.87 6.27
N TYR A 177 10.57 10.78 6.49
CA TYR A 177 10.66 11.81 7.52
C TYR A 177 10.82 11.19 8.91
N VAL A 178 9.97 10.22 9.26
CA VAL A 178 10.00 9.56 10.59
C VAL A 178 11.26 8.73 10.78
N MET A 179 11.64 7.93 9.78
CA MET A 179 12.72 6.93 9.92
C MET A 179 14.12 7.51 9.68
N LEU A 180 14.26 8.55 8.86
CA LEU A 180 15.54 9.17 8.52
C LEU A 180 15.67 10.64 8.95
N GLY A 181 14.58 11.28 9.36
CA GLY A 181 14.55 12.71 9.65
C GLY A 181 14.72 13.60 8.42
N TRP A 182 14.55 13.04 7.21
CA TRP A 182 14.63 13.79 5.97
C TRP A 182 13.31 14.52 5.69
N SER A 183 13.37 15.60 4.92
CA SER A 183 12.14 16.27 4.48
C SER A 183 11.25 15.33 3.68
N GLU A 184 9.93 15.35 3.93
CA GLU A 184 8.94 14.56 3.16
C GLU A 184 9.07 14.80 1.65
N VAL A 185 9.39 16.03 1.23
CA VAL A 185 9.59 16.38 -0.18
C VAL A 185 10.71 15.56 -0.81
N VAL A 186 11.79 15.27 -0.08
CA VAL A 186 12.89 14.44 -0.57
C VAL A 186 12.40 13.03 -0.86
N GLY A 187 11.60 12.45 0.04
CA GLY A 187 11.00 11.13 -0.17
C GLY A 187 10.07 11.09 -1.38
N ILE A 188 9.21 12.10 -1.52
CA ILE A 188 8.31 12.26 -2.67
C ILE A 188 9.11 12.31 -3.98
N LEU A 189 10.18 13.10 -4.04
CA LEU A 189 11.01 13.24 -5.24
C LEU A 189 11.76 11.95 -5.58
N ILE A 190 12.32 11.26 -4.59
CA ILE A 190 13.01 9.97 -4.80
C ILE A 190 12.02 8.94 -5.39
N GLY A 191 10.86 8.77 -4.75
CA GLY A 191 9.82 7.85 -5.22
C GLY A 191 9.35 8.19 -6.64
N PHE A 192 9.05 9.46 -6.90
CA PHE A 192 8.61 9.93 -8.21
C PHE A 192 9.64 9.65 -9.32
N VAL A 193 10.89 10.02 -9.12
CA VAL A 193 11.95 9.83 -10.14
C VAL A 193 12.16 8.34 -10.43
N LEU A 194 12.22 7.51 -9.39
CA LEU A 194 12.42 6.07 -9.55
C LEU A 194 11.27 5.42 -10.32
N VAL A 195 10.02 5.69 -9.92
CA VAL A 195 8.84 5.09 -10.56
C VAL A 195 8.72 5.54 -12.01
N VAL A 196 8.88 6.83 -12.29
CA VAL A 196 8.82 7.35 -13.66
C VAL A 196 9.91 6.71 -14.53
N ALA A 197 11.14 6.58 -14.02
CA ALA A 197 12.25 6.04 -14.79
C ALA A 197 11.99 4.60 -15.27
N TYR A 198 11.62 3.68 -14.39
CA TYR A 198 11.42 2.27 -14.81
C TYR A 198 10.09 2.04 -15.54
N CYS A 199 9.02 2.75 -15.18
CA CYS A 199 7.74 2.64 -15.88
C CYS A 199 7.81 3.19 -17.30
N TYR A 200 8.50 4.31 -17.52
CA TYR A 200 8.71 4.86 -18.85
C TYR A 200 9.52 3.90 -19.74
N ALA A 201 10.54 3.27 -19.17
CA ALA A 201 11.44 2.39 -19.90
C ALA A 201 10.79 1.05 -20.32
N GLY A 202 10.01 0.41 -19.45
CA GLY A 202 9.53 -0.96 -19.64
C GLY A 202 8.01 -1.15 -19.66
N GLY A 203 7.21 -0.08 -19.53
CA GLY A 203 5.75 -0.16 -19.56
C GLY A 203 5.17 -1.01 -18.44
N ILE A 204 4.01 -1.66 -18.71
CA ILE A 204 3.30 -2.51 -17.75
C ILE A 204 4.14 -3.71 -17.28
N ARG A 205 5.00 -4.25 -18.14
CA ARG A 205 5.87 -5.38 -17.80
C ARG A 205 6.87 -5.02 -16.71
N ALA A 206 7.51 -3.84 -16.82
CA ALA A 206 8.42 -3.35 -15.79
C ALA A 206 7.69 -3.12 -14.46
N SER A 207 6.52 -2.50 -14.50
CA SER A 207 5.68 -2.31 -13.31
C SER A 207 5.39 -3.64 -12.62
N ILE A 208 4.88 -4.64 -13.37
CA ILE A 208 4.52 -5.96 -12.80
C ILE A 208 5.72 -6.69 -12.20
N TRP A 209 6.87 -6.67 -12.86
CA TRP A 209 8.07 -7.32 -12.35
C TRP A 209 8.60 -6.64 -11.08
N THR A 210 8.62 -5.32 -11.08
CA THR A 210 9.03 -4.54 -9.91
C THR A 210 8.07 -4.77 -8.75
N ASP A 211 6.76 -4.67 -8.98
CA ASP A 211 5.73 -4.91 -7.95
C ASP A 211 5.81 -6.32 -7.35
N ALA A 212 6.09 -7.35 -8.17
CA ALA A 212 6.25 -8.72 -7.69
C ALA A 212 7.48 -8.90 -6.79
N ALA A 213 8.61 -8.25 -7.14
CA ALA A 213 9.78 -8.22 -6.27
C ALA A 213 9.51 -7.46 -4.96
N GLN A 214 8.86 -6.32 -5.07
CA GLN A 214 8.45 -5.47 -3.95
C GLN A 214 7.49 -6.21 -3.01
N SER A 215 6.47 -6.90 -3.55
CA SER A 215 5.53 -7.71 -2.77
C SER A 215 6.24 -8.77 -1.92
N SER A 216 7.30 -9.36 -2.46
CA SER A 216 8.11 -10.35 -1.74
C SER A 216 8.85 -9.71 -0.55
N VAL A 217 9.37 -8.51 -0.72
CA VAL A 217 10.02 -7.75 0.37
C VAL A 217 8.99 -7.28 1.40
N MET A 218 7.82 -6.80 0.95
CA MET A 218 6.73 -6.39 1.83
C MET A 218 6.30 -7.50 2.78
N ILE A 219 6.04 -8.71 2.28
CA ILE A 219 5.58 -9.81 3.15
C ILE A 219 6.66 -10.26 4.11
N VAL A 220 7.93 -10.32 3.67
CA VAL A 220 9.06 -10.70 4.54
C VAL A 220 9.29 -9.66 5.63
N GLY A 221 9.37 -8.38 5.27
CA GLY A 221 9.57 -7.29 6.22
C GLY A 221 8.45 -7.19 7.24
N SER A 222 7.20 -7.24 6.77
CA SER A 222 6.04 -7.19 7.66
C SER A 222 5.94 -8.41 8.57
N SER A 223 6.28 -9.62 8.09
CA SER A 223 6.30 -10.83 8.90
C SER A 223 7.34 -10.74 10.01
N LEU A 224 8.53 -10.22 9.71
CA LEU A 224 9.58 -10.00 10.69
C LEU A 224 9.13 -9.00 11.76
N LEU A 225 8.58 -7.84 11.34
CA LEU A 225 8.10 -6.84 12.28
C LEU A 225 6.96 -7.38 13.15
N CYS A 226 6.02 -8.12 12.56
CA CYS A 226 4.93 -8.77 13.29
C CYS A 226 5.46 -9.75 14.35
N TRP A 227 6.44 -10.57 13.99
CA TRP A 227 7.07 -11.51 14.92
C TRP A 227 7.69 -10.79 16.11
N VAL A 228 8.50 -9.76 15.87
CA VAL A 228 9.18 -9.01 16.94
C VAL A 228 8.16 -8.26 17.79
N ALA A 229 7.20 -7.57 17.16
CA ALA A 229 6.14 -6.83 17.85
C ALA A 229 5.31 -7.74 18.77
N MET A 230 4.99 -8.96 18.32
CA MET A 230 4.28 -9.93 19.16
C MET A 230 5.12 -10.41 20.35
N GLY A 231 6.45 -10.46 20.21
CA GLY A 231 7.36 -10.70 21.34
C GLY A 231 7.29 -9.57 22.36
N GLU A 232 7.36 -8.32 21.93
CA GLU A 232 7.31 -7.13 22.79
C GLU A 232 6.01 -7.02 23.61
N VAL A 233 4.87 -7.33 22.98
CA VAL A 233 3.57 -7.25 23.67
C VAL A 233 3.23 -8.50 24.51
N GLY A 234 4.09 -9.52 24.58
CA GLY A 234 3.84 -10.75 25.33
C GLY A 234 2.86 -11.72 24.66
N GLY A 235 2.85 -11.77 23.32
CA GLY A 235 2.00 -12.64 22.53
C GLY A 235 0.53 -12.21 22.52
N PHE A 236 -0.36 -13.11 22.10
CA PHE A 236 -1.80 -12.79 21.99
C PHE A 236 -2.45 -12.46 23.33
N GLY A 237 -1.99 -13.08 24.44
CA GLY A 237 -2.49 -12.78 25.78
C GLY A 237 -2.14 -11.34 26.20
N GLY A 238 -0.88 -10.94 26.08
CA GLY A 238 -0.41 -9.60 26.41
C GLY A 238 -1.01 -8.53 25.47
N LEU A 239 -1.17 -8.86 24.18
CA LEU A 239 -1.85 -7.98 23.23
C LEU A 239 -3.29 -7.68 23.67
N HIS A 240 -4.06 -8.73 24.06
CA HIS A 240 -5.44 -8.57 24.48
C HIS A 240 -5.54 -7.77 25.79
N SER A 241 -4.78 -8.15 26.83
CA SER A 241 -4.81 -7.43 28.10
C SER A 241 -4.35 -5.97 27.98
N GLY A 242 -3.28 -5.73 27.17
CA GLY A 242 -2.79 -4.37 26.94
C GLY A 242 -3.78 -3.44 26.20
N LEU A 243 -4.63 -4.00 25.33
CA LEU A 243 -5.72 -3.26 24.70
C LEU A 243 -6.87 -3.02 25.68
N GLU A 244 -7.27 -4.03 26.45
CA GLU A 244 -8.37 -3.97 27.38
C GLU A 244 -8.09 -2.98 28.53
N GLU A 245 -6.87 -2.95 29.05
CA GLU A 245 -6.42 -2.01 30.09
C GLU A 245 -6.49 -0.55 29.62
N GLN A 246 -6.24 -0.27 28.34
CA GLN A 246 -6.35 1.08 27.80
C GLN A 246 -7.80 1.50 27.61
N ASN A 247 -8.62 0.65 26.99
CA ASN A 247 -10.04 0.89 26.77
C ASN A 247 -10.73 -0.41 26.34
N ALA A 248 -11.73 -0.86 27.11
CA ALA A 248 -12.51 -2.07 26.80
C ALA A 248 -13.16 -2.04 25.41
N ASN A 249 -13.41 -0.86 24.82
CA ASN A 249 -13.93 -0.76 23.46
C ASN A 249 -12.93 -1.26 22.40
N LEU A 250 -11.62 -1.24 22.68
CA LEU A 250 -10.59 -1.72 21.73
C LEU A 250 -10.64 -3.26 21.56
N THR A 251 -11.16 -3.98 22.55
CA THR A 251 -11.35 -5.44 22.48
C THR A 251 -12.75 -5.83 22.00
N SER A 252 -13.64 -4.85 21.75
CA SER A 252 -14.95 -5.08 21.18
C SER A 252 -14.86 -5.30 19.66
N ILE A 253 -15.55 -6.36 19.17
CA ILE A 253 -15.70 -6.60 17.73
C ILE A 253 -16.68 -5.61 17.11
N VAL A 254 -17.65 -5.12 17.87
CA VAL A 254 -18.65 -4.16 17.38
C VAL A 254 -18.16 -2.75 17.71
N PRO A 255 -17.94 -1.89 16.69
CA PRO A 255 -17.53 -0.51 16.93
C PRO A 255 -18.57 0.24 17.76
N ALA A 256 -18.10 1.06 18.69
CA ALA A 256 -18.97 2.00 19.41
C ALA A 256 -19.38 3.17 18.50
N ASP A 257 -20.52 3.77 18.77
CA ASP A 257 -20.97 5.05 18.20
C ASP A 257 -21.08 5.12 16.67
N LEU A 258 -21.53 4.03 16.03
CA LEU A 258 -21.80 4.00 14.59
C LEU A 258 -23.07 4.80 14.26
N GLY A 259 -22.94 5.94 13.60
CA GLY A 259 -24.06 6.83 13.24
C GLY A 259 -25.14 6.19 12.37
N PHE A 260 -24.78 5.19 11.54
CA PHE A 260 -25.71 4.47 10.64
C PHE A 260 -25.83 2.97 10.97
N GLY A 261 -25.27 2.54 12.08
CA GLY A 261 -25.28 1.14 12.53
C GLY A 261 -24.27 0.24 11.79
N LEU A 262 -24.03 -0.94 12.40
CA LEU A 262 -23.01 -1.88 11.94
C LEU A 262 -23.23 -2.37 10.50
N THR A 263 -24.48 -2.62 10.10
CA THR A 263 -24.80 -3.17 8.77
C THR A 263 -24.38 -2.24 7.64
N LEU A 264 -24.74 -0.96 7.70
CA LEU A 264 -24.35 0.02 6.67
C LEU A 264 -22.85 0.29 6.70
N TRP A 265 -22.25 0.30 7.88
CA TRP A 265 -20.81 0.48 8.04
C TRP A 265 -20.04 -0.69 7.40
N ALA A 266 -20.38 -1.95 7.73
CA ALA A 266 -19.77 -3.13 7.11
C ALA A 266 -20.03 -3.21 5.59
N PHE A 267 -21.23 -2.81 5.14
CA PHE A 267 -21.58 -2.75 3.72
C PHE A 267 -20.75 -1.72 2.95
N ALA A 268 -20.40 -0.59 3.56
CA ALA A 268 -19.51 0.39 2.92
C ALA A 268 -18.14 -0.22 2.62
N PHE A 269 -17.56 -1.03 3.52
CA PHE A 269 -16.28 -1.71 3.27
C PHE A 269 -16.38 -2.85 2.27
N PHE A 270 -17.52 -3.54 2.23
CA PHE A 270 -17.83 -4.47 1.15
C PHE A 270 -17.82 -3.79 -0.21
N LEU A 271 -18.49 -2.64 -0.35
CA LEU A 271 -18.45 -1.84 -1.56
C LEU A 271 -17.04 -1.33 -1.88
N GLY A 272 -16.28 -0.96 -0.85
CA GLY A 272 -14.86 -0.59 -0.97
C GLY A 272 -14.04 -1.73 -1.60
N GLY A 273 -14.23 -2.97 -1.11
CA GLY A 273 -13.58 -4.14 -1.70
C GLY A 273 -14.03 -4.44 -3.13
N LEU A 274 -15.32 -4.28 -3.42
CA LEU A 274 -15.88 -4.49 -4.76
C LEU A 274 -15.38 -3.43 -5.76
N SER A 275 -15.09 -2.21 -5.29
CA SER A 275 -14.63 -1.08 -6.10
C SER A 275 -13.29 -1.34 -6.81
N VAL A 276 -12.54 -2.36 -6.38
CA VAL A 276 -11.27 -2.77 -7.02
C VAL A 276 -11.44 -3.03 -8.52
N ALA A 277 -12.61 -3.48 -8.96
CA ALA A 277 -12.91 -3.72 -10.36
C ALA A 277 -13.04 -2.43 -11.20
N GLY A 278 -13.23 -1.29 -10.55
CA GLY A 278 -13.27 0.03 -11.18
C GLY A 278 -11.93 0.77 -11.13
N GLN A 279 -10.88 0.16 -10.58
CA GLN A 279 -9.57 0.79 -10.42
C GLN A 279 -8.65 0.47 -11.59
N PRO A 280 -8.31 1.45 -12.46
CA PRO A 280 -7.55 1.19 -13.69
C PRO A 280 -6.19 0.56 -13.42
N GLN A 281 -5.53 0.94 -12.32
CA GLN A 281 -4.22 0.41 -11.93
C GLN A 281 -4.27 -1.10 -11.60
N VAL A 282 -5.32 -1.62 -11.00
CA VAL A 282 -5.48 -3.05 -10.71
C VAL A 282 -6.00 -3.79 -11.95
N VAL A 283 -7.01 -3.21 -12.62
CA VAL A 283 -7.60 -3.78 -13.83
C VAL A 283 -6.56 -4.01 -14.93
N SER A 284 -5.60 -3.10 -15.10
CA SER A 284 -4.53 -3.26 -16.08
C SER A 284 -3.73 -4.56 -15.89
N ARG A 285 -3.54 -5.03 -14.65
CA ARG A 285 -2.87 -6.31 -14.35
C ARG A 285 -3.74 -7.49 -14.79
N VAL A 286 -5.05 -7.42 -14.56
CA VAL A 286 -5.99 -8.47 -15.03
C VAL A 286 -6.04 -8.54 -16.56
N MET A 287 -5.94 -7.40 -17.25
CA MET A 287 -5.92 -7.34 -18.72
C MET A 287 -4.63 -7.92 -19.33
N THR A 288 -3.56 -8.17 -18.56
CA THR A 288 -2.37 -8.87 -19.01
C THR A 288 -2.52 -10.41 -19.06
N LEU A 289 -3.64 -10.94 -18.57
CA LEU A 289 -3.93 -12.38 -18.52
C LEU A 289 -4.67 -12.83 -19.76
N GLY A 290 -4.10 -13.81 -20.49
CA GLY A 290 -4.65 -14.26 -21.77
C GLY A 290 -5.89 -15.16 -21.64
N THR A 291 -5.96 -16.00 -20.60
CA THR A 291 -7.01 -17.03 -20.49
C THR A 291 -7.76 -16.98 -19.16
N ASP A 292 -8.98 -17.55 -19.14
CA ASP A 292 -9.77 -17.71 -17.91
C ASP A 292 -9.05 -18.59 -16.86
N LYS A 293 -8.24 -19.56 -17.33
CA LYS A 293 -7.40 -20.38 -16.46
C LYS A 293 -6.34 -19.51 -15.76
N ASP A 294 -5.69 -18.61 -16.49
CA ASP A 294 -4.68 -17.72 -15.95
C ASP A 294 -5.29 -16.76 -14.93
N ARG A 295 -6.50 -16.23 -15.22
CA ARG A 295 -7.22 -15.37 -14.28
C ARG A 295 -7.58 -16.10 -12.98
N LYS A 296 -8.08 -17.35 -13.06
CA LYS A 296 -8.38 -18.15 -11.87
C LYS A 296 -7.11 -18.48 -11.07
N SER A 297 -6.03 -18.80 -11.75
CA SER A 297 -4.72 -18.99 -11.11
C SER A 297 -4.24 -17.71 -10.43
N ALA A 298 -4.34 -16.56 -11.10
CA ALA A 298 -3.98 -15.28 -10.53
C ALA A 298 -4.85 -14.93 -9.30
N MET A 299 -6.15 -15.23 -9.34
CA MET A 299 -7.02 -15.05 -8.17
C MET A 299 -6.53 -15.85 -6.96
N LEU A 300 -6.14 -17.11 -7.15
CA LEU A 300 -5.62 -17.93 -6.05
C LEU A 300 -4.31 -17.37 -5.49
N TRP A 301 -3.39 -16.94 -6.35
CA TRP A 301 -2.15 -16.28 -5.93
C TRP A 301 -2.41 -14.96 -5.20
N PHE A 302 -3.38 -14.16 -5.69
CA PHE A 302 -3.79 -12.91 -5.05
C PHE A 302 -4.22 -13.15 -3.60
N PHE A 303 -5.17 -14.04 -3.36
CA PHE A 303 -5.68 -14.29 -2.02
C PHE A 303 -4.72 -15.07 -1.12
N ALA A 304 -3.87 -15.92 -1.68
CA ALA A 304 -2.82 -16.60 -0.94
C ALA A 304 -1.80 -15.62 -0.34
N TRP A 305 -1.58 -14.48 -0.99
CA TRP A 305 -0.73 -13.41 -0.49
C TRP A 305 -1.52 -12.40 0.35
N GLN A 306 -2.69 -11.97 -0.13
CA GLN A 306 -3.51 -10.94 0.51
C GLN A 306 -3.93 -11.32 1.93
N THR A 307 -4.38 -12.55 2.14
CA THR A 307 -4.92 -12.97 3.42
C THR A 307 -3.88 -12.93 4.55
N PRO A 308 -2.69 -13.55 4.44
CA PRO A 308 -1.69 -13.46 5.49
C PRO A 308 -1.17 -12.03 5.67
N PHE A 309 -0.99 -11.25 4.60
CA PHE A 309 -0.54 -9.87 4.70
C PHE A 309 -1.52 -9.00 5.48
N LEU A 310 -2.81 -9.11 5.20
CA LEU A 310 -3.86 -8.38 5.93
C LEU A 310 -3.85 -8.72 7.42
N LEU A 311 -3.73 -10.01 7.78
CA LEU A 311 -3.65 -10.45 9.18
C LEU A 311 -2.41 -9.89 9.88
N ILE A 312 -1.26 -9.90 9.20
CA ILE A 312 -0.02 -9.32 9.70
C ILE A 312 -0.20 -7.82 9.99
N MET A 313 -0.83 -7.08 9.08
CA MET A 313 -1.06 -5.64 9.26
C MET A 313 -2.01 -5.34 10.41
N VAL A 314 -3.06 -6.15 10.60
CA VAL A 314 -3.94 -6.04 11.77
C VAL A 314 -3.14 -6.24 13.06
N ILE A 315 -2.31 -7.29 13.14
CA ILE A 315 -1.50 -7.56 14.33
C ILE A 315 -0.52 -6.42 14.61
N ILE A 316 0.18 -5.91 13.59
CA ILE A 316 1.12 -4.80 13.73
C ILE A 316 0.41 -3.54 14.24
N GLY A 317 -0.75 -3.20 13.68
CA GLY A 317 -1.52 -2.02 14.12
C GLY A 317 -2.00 -2.13 15.56
N LEU A 318 -2.48 -3.31 15.98
CA LEU A 318 -2.87 -3.58 17.37
C LEU A 318 -1.67 -3.57 18.31
N ALA A 319 -0.54 -4.16 17.92
CA ALA A 319 0.68 -4.17 18.71
C ALA A 319 1.23 -2.74 18.87
N SER A 320 1.20 -1.92 17.81
CA SER A 320 1.57 -0.50 17.89
C SER A 320 0.73 0.24 18.95
N ARG A 321 -0.57 -0.06 19.03
CA ARG A 321 -1.46 0.54 20.06
C ARG A 321 -1.02 0.20 21.47
N VAL A 322 -0.58 -1.03 21.71
CA VAL A 322 -0.14 -1.48 23.03
C VAL A 322 1.24 -0.89 23.38
N VAL A 323 2.18 -0.95 22.44
CA VAL A 323 3.57 -0.46 22.67
C VAL A 323 3.60 1.06 22.90
N PHE A 324 2.80 1.83 22.14
CA PHE A 324 2.75 3.29 22.25
C PHE A 324 1.57 3.79 23.09
N SER A 325 1.22 3.05 24.13
CA SER A 325 0.18 3.40 25.07
C SER A 325 0.43 4.78 25.70
N GLY A 326 -0.52 5.70 25.58
CA GLY A 326 -0.44 7.05 26.16
C GLY A 326 0.51 8.02 25.42
N ALA A 327 1.14 7.62 24.33
CA ALA A 327 1.94 8.51 23.51
C ALA A 327 1.04 9.42 22.65
N ASP A 328 1.39 10.69 22.56
CA ASP A 328 0.73 11.67 21.67
C ASP A 328 1.49 11.72 20.34
N PHE A 329 1.03 10.93 19.35
CA PHE A 329 1.58 10.92 18.00
C PHE A 329 0.50 10.53 16.98
N ASP A 330 0.77 10.77 15.70
CA ASP A 330 -0.12 10.39 14.60
C ASP A 330 -0.23 8.85 14.52
N PRO A 331 -1.41 8.26 14.75
CA PRO A 331 -1.61 6.80 14.68
C PRO A 331 -1.18 6.16 13.35
N GLU A 332 -1.16 6.92 12.26
CA GLU A 332 -0.68 6.48 10.96
C GLU A 332 0.82 6.13 10.98
N LEU A 333 1.57 6.69 11.91
CA LEU A 333 3.01 6.44 12.07
C LEU A 333 3.32 5.21 12.93
N GLY A 334 2.31 4.48 13.40
CA GLY A 334 2.47 3.34 14.30
C GLY A 334 3.44 2.27 13.77
N LEU A 335 3.32 1.88 12.52
CA LEU A 335 4.22 0.87 11.93
C LEU A 335 5.67 1.35 11.77
N PRO A 336 5.97 2.51 11.14
CA PRO A 336 7.34 2.99 11.04
C PRO A 336 7.99 3.24 12.42
N MET A 337 7.24 3.77 13.39
CA MET A 337 7.76 3.97 14.75
C MET A 337 8.03 2.63 15.45
N LEU A 338 7.14 1.66 15.33
CA LEU A 338 7.33 0.31 15.89
C LEU A 338 8.58 -0.36 15.30
N ALA A 339 8.79 -0.23 13.99
CA ALA A 339 9.98 -0.74 13.34
C ALA A 339 11.28 -0.10 13.90
N MET A 340 11.26 1.21 14.10
CA MET A 340 12.43 1.93 14.68
C MET A 340 12.72 1.52 16.12
N GLU A 341 11.69 1.27 16.92
CA GLU A 341 11.82 0.91 18.32
C GLU A 341 12.32 -0.53 18.49
N THR A 342 11.89 -1.45 17.60
CA THR A 342 12.04 -2.88 17.82
C THR A 342 13.08 -3.56 16.92
N LEU A 343 13.44 -2.96 15.79
CA LEU A 343 14.33 -3.58 14.81
C LEU A 343 15.69 -2.92 14.73
N GLY A 344 16.70 -3.71 14.37
CA GLY A 344 18.03 -3.16 14.05
C GLY A 344 18.04 -2.36 12.72
N PRO A 345 19.02 -1.48 12.51
CA PRO A 345 19.03 -0.49 11.42
C PRO A 345 18.86 -1.07 10.01
N PHE A 346 19.43 -2.24 9.73
CA PHE A 346 19.27 -2.93 8.45
C PHE A 346 17.80 -3.29 8.17
N TRP A 347 17.10 -3.82 9.17
CA TRP A 347 15.69 -4.22 9.06
C TRP A 347 14.74 -3.03 9.01
N VAL A 348 15.10 -1.95 9.71
CA VAL A 348 14.38 -0.66 9.59
C VAL A 348 14.45 -0.16 8.14
N GLY A 349 15.62 -0.23 7.50
CA GLY A 349 15.77 0.12 6.08
C GLY A 349 14.96 -0.79 5.13
N LEU A 350 14.82 -2.08 5.44
CA LEU A 350 13.95 -3.00 4.71
C LEU A 350 12.48 -2.61 4.87
N ILE A 351 12.02 -2.25 6.07
CA ILE A 351 10.64 -1.77 6.31
C ILE A 351 10.40 -0.47 5.54
N LEU A 352 11.34 0.47 5.58
CA LEU A 352 11.24 1.72 4.80
C LEU A 352 11.12 1.42 3.30
N ALA A 353 11.96 0.51 2.77
CA ALA A 353 11.87 0.07 1.38
C ALA A 353 10.52 -0.61 1.07
N SER A 354 9.93 -1.36 2.03
CA SER A 354 8.62 -1.98 1.88
C SER A 354 7.49 -0.93 1.76
N ILE A 355 7.57 0.17 2.52
CA ILE A 355 6.61 1.28 2.43
C ILE A 355 6.73 2.00 1.08
N PHE A 356 7.96 2.21 0.60
CA PHE A 356 8.22 2.79 -0.73
C PHE A 356 7.85 1.85 -1.88
N ALA A 357 7.80 0.56 -1.61
CA ALA A 357 7.45 -0.49 -2.56
C ALA A 357 5.93 -0.61 -2.78
N ALA A 358 5.15 -0.12 -1.84
CA ALA A 358 3.69 -0.15 -1.85
C ALA A 358 3.11 1.05 -2.61
#